data_c65132547a6d8516be7d86944234fcf2
#
_entry.id   c65132547a6d8516be7d86944234fcf2
#
_cell.length_a   1.000
_cell.length_b   1.000
_cell.length_c   1.000
_cell.angle_alpha   90.00
_cell.angle_beta   90.00
_cell.angle_gamma   90.00
#
_symmetry.space_group_name_H-M   'P 1'
#
loop_
_entity.id
_entity.type
_entity.pdbx_description
1 polymer ?
#
loop_
_entity_poly.entity_id
_entity_poly.type
_entity_poly.pdbx_seq_one_letter_code
_entity_poly.pdbx_strand_id
1 'polypeptide(L)'
;MQSVAALIARGAVLGWIAVSILGGPALAVTSGGKSEQAAPADEDYARGKAAFDRQDWPEVVERMTRVIAARPWHDDAHNRLGFAYRKLGDYDRALEAYDRALELNPHHRGALEYLGEAYLELDRPELAKQMLDRLAAECQQVAIRATAAAGSESDCEEWQELKQAYDSYVTAIDAD
;
A
#
# COMPACT_ATOMS: atom_id res chain seq x y z
N MET A 1 3.89 -71.43 -17.96
CA MET A 1 3.33 -72.50 -17.21
C MET A 1 2.16 -71.96 -16.42
N GLN A 2 1.06 -72.17 -16.96
CA GLN A 2 -0.18 -72.76 -16.45
C GLN A 2 -0.93 -71.89 -15.48
N SER A 3 -2.06 -71.26 -15.89
CA SER A 3 -3.41 -71.85 -15.98
C SER A 3 -3.96 -72.08 -14.58
N VAL A 4 -5.16 -71.72 -14.18
CA VAL A 4 -6.53 -72.04 -14.63
C VAL A 4 -7.47 -71.20 -13.79
N ALA A 5 -8.36 -70.37 -14.26
CA ALA A 5 -9.73 -70.63 -14.67
C ALA A 5 -10.73 -70.96 -13.54
N ALA A 6 -11.75 -70.12 -13.49
CA ALA A 6 -13.20 -70.37 -13.52
C ALA A 6 -13.86 -70.81 -12.19
N LEU A 7 -14.99 -70.26 -11.80
CA LEU A 7 -16.37 -70.60 -12.12
C LEU A 7 -17.37 -69.85 -11.21
N ILE A 8 -18.25 -69.10 -11.75
CA ILE A 8 -19.72 -69.16 -11.81
C ILE A 8 -20.48 -69.53 -10.52
N ALA A 9 -21.41 -68.69 -10.09
CA ALA A 9 -22.87 -68.96 -9.98
C ALA A 9 -23.59 -67.80 -9.27
N ARG A 10 -24.44 -67.09 -9.93
CA ARG A 10 -25.89 -67.10 -9.93
C ARG A 10 -26.56 -67.08 -8.57
N GLY A 11 -27.35 -66.00 -8.31
CA GLY A 11 -28.42 -65.97 -7.30
C GLY A 11 -29.12 -64.61 -7.29
N ALA A 12 -30.17 -64.52 -8.02
CA ALA A 12 -31.12 -63.38 -7.99
C ALA A 12 -32.06 -63.56 -6.80
N VAL A 13 -32.33 -62.48 -6.05
CA VAL A 13 -33.64 -62.28 -5.43
C VAL A 13 -33.93 -60.81 -5.31
N LEU A 14 -35.06 -60.43 -5.87
CA LEU A 14 -35.74 -59.15 -5.81
C LEU A 14 -36.16 -58.81 -4.36
N GLY A 15 -35.93 -57.58 -3.97
CA GLY A 15 -36.54 -57.04 -2.79
C GLY A 15 -36.72 -55.52 -2.97
N TRP A 16 -37.83 -55.11 -3.54
CA TRP A 16 -38.26 -53.72 -3.56
C TRP A 16 -38.72 -53.32 -2.15
N ILE A 17 -37.97 -52.46 -1.47
CA ILE A 17 -38.47 -51.71 -0.32
C ILE A 17 -38.55 -50.24 -0.75
N ALA A 18 -39.75 -49.80 -1.08
CA ALA A 18 -40.08 -48.42 -1.27
C ALA A 18 -40.08 -47.71 0.12
N VAL A 19 -39.03 -47.02 0.46
CA VAL A 19 -39.03 -46.10 1.59
C VAL A 19 -39.47 -44.74 1.06
N SER A 20 -40.75 -44.42 1.27
CA SER A 20 -41.27 -43.05 1.09
C SER A 20 -40.70 -42.18 2.21
N ILE A 21 -39.64 -41.46 1.93
CA ILE A 21 -39.17 -40.38 2.80
C ILE A 21 -39.99 -39.13 2.45
N LEU A 22 -40.92 -38.80 3.36
CA LEU A 22 -41.63 -37.53 3.39
C LEU A 22 -40.61 -36.39 3.38
N GLY A 23 -40.58 -35.66 2.28
CA GLY A 23 -39.81 -34.43 2.14
C GLY A 23 -40.29 -33.35 3.11
N GLY A 24 -39.55 -33.18 4.22
CA GLY A 24 -39.67 -31.95 4.99
C GLY A 24 -38.99 -30.80 4.23
N PRO A 25 -39.50 -29.54 4.30
CA PRO A 25 -38.85 -28.41 3.67
C PRO A 25 -37.49 -28.22 4.34
N ALA A 26 -36.43 -28.44 3.57
CA ALA A 26 -35.08 -28.03 3.96
C ALA A 26 -35.11 -26.50 4.09
N LEU A 27 -35.09 -26.02 5.33
CA LEU A 27 -34.78 -24.64 5.60
C LEU A 27 -33.36 -24.42 5.10
N ALA A 28 -33.24 -23.87 3.89
CA ALA A 28 -31.99 -23.31 3.42
C ALA A 28 -31.67 -22.15 4.37
N VAL A 29 -30.78 -22.42 5.34
CA VAL A 29 -30.10 -21.39 6.07
C VAL A 29 -29.15 -20.73 5.05
N THR A 30 -29.69 -19.74 4.35
CA THR A 30 -28.84 -18.76 3.67
C THR A 30 -28.13 -17.97 4.75
N SER A 31 -27.02 -18.52 5.26
CA SER A 31 -26.00 -17.69 5.89
C SER A 31 -25.45 -16.80 4.78
N GLY A 32 -26.13 -15.69 4.55
CA GLY A 32 -25.64 -14.56 3.78
C GLY A 32 -24.48 -13.92 4.53
N GLY A 33 -23.43 -14.68 4.78
CA GLY A 33 -22.12 -14.11 4.97
C GLY A 33 -21.75 -13.48 3.64
N LYS A 34 -21.96 -12.15 3.50
CA LYS A 34 -21.19 -11.38 2.56
C LYS A 34 -19.74 -11.69 2.90
N SER A 35 -19.13 -12.58 2.13
CA SER A 35 -17.69 -12.59 2.01
C SER A 35 -17.37 -11.21 1.45
N GLU A 36 -16.99 -10.31 2.31
CA GLU A 36 -16.36 -9.06 1.94
C GLU A 36 -15.10 -9.46 1.21
N GLN A 37 -15.22 -9.70 -0.09
CA GLN A 37 -14.07 -9.91 -0.94
C GLN A 37 -13.26 -8.62 -0.80
N ALA A 38 -12.04 -8.77 -0.26
CA ALA A 38 -11.12 -7.65 -0.18
C ALA A 38 -11.10 -6.96 -1.55
N ALA A 39 -11.34 -5.66 -1.55
CA ALA A 39 -11.34 -4.88 -2.78
C ALA A 39 -10.00 -5.11 -3.51
N PRO A 40 -9.99 -5.17 -4.85
CA PRO A 40 -8.75 -5.27 -5.60
C PRO A 40 -7.78 -4.18 -5.18
N ALA A 41 -6.48 -4.48 -5.16
CA ALA A 41 -5.46 -3.52 -4.70
C ALA A 41 -5.53 -2.17 -5.45
N ASP A 42 -5.94 -2.17 -6.73
CA ASP A 42 -6.13 -0.93 -7.50
C ASP A 42 -7.31 -0.11 -6.99
N GLU A 43 -8.40 -0.76 -6.58
CA GLU A 43 -9.55 -0.09 -5.99
C GLU A 43 -9.23 0.47 -4.60
N ASP A 44 -8.53 -0.29 -3.76
CA ASP A 44 -8.07 0.20 -2.46
C ASP A 44 -7.10 1.36 -2.61
N TYR A 45 -6.19 1.33 -3.59
CA TYR A 45 -5.30 2.44 -3.88
C TYR A 45 -6.08 3.69 -4.31
N ALA A 46 -7.03 3.57 -5.21
CA ALA A 46 -7.87 4.68 -5.65
C ALA A 46 -8.69 5.28 -4.50
N ARG A 47 -9.28 4.44 -3.65
CA ARG A 47 -10.02 4.87 -2.46
C ARG A 47 -9.10 5.55 -1.43
N GLY A 48 -7.91 5.01 -1.21
CA GLY A 48 -6.90 5.60 -0.33
C GLY A 48 -6.43 6.96 -0.82
N LYS A 49 -6.26 7.16 -2.14
CA LYS A 49 -5.99 8.48 -2.71
C LYS A 49 -7.14 9.46 -2.46
N ALA A 50 -8.38 9.03 -2.70
CA ALA A 50 -9.53 9.86 -2.42
C ALA A 50 -9.68 10.21 -0.93
N ALA A 51 -9.31 9.30 -0.03
CA ALA A 51 -9.23 9.55 1.41
C ALA A 51 -8.12 10.57 1.73
N PHE A 52 -6.96 10.46 1.08
CA PHE A 52 -5.85 11.40 1.21
C PHE A 52 -6.28 12.83 0.84
N ASP A 53 -6.97 13.00 -0.29
CA ASP A 53 -7.48 14.29 -0.76
C ASP A 53 -8.49 14.92 0.24
N ARG A 54 -9.23 14.09 0.98
CA ARG A 54 -10.15 14.51 2.05
C ARG A 54 -9.49 14.62 3.42
N GLN A 55 -8.19 14.30 3.53
CA GLN A 55 -7.44 14.27 4.78
C GLN A 55 -8.01 13.26 5.82
N ASP A 56 -8.65 12.20 5.35
CA ASP A 56 -9.11 11.09 6.18
C ASP A 56 -7.97 10.09 6.43
N TRP A 57 -7.06 10.48 7.34
CA TRP A 57 -5.83 9.72 7.59
C TRP A 57 -6.08 8.29 8.07
N PRO A 58 -7.08 8.02 8.94
CA PRO A 58 -7.43 6.65 9.31
C PRO A 58 -7.82 5.79 8.10
N GLU A 59 -8.64 6.31 7.16
CA GLU A 59 -9.00 5.59 5.94
C GLU A 59 -7.78 5.40 5.03
N VAL A 60 -6.89 6.40 4.93
CA VAL A 60 -5.62 6.26 4.17
C VAL A 60 -4.81 5.09 4.72
N VAL A 61 -4.62 5.02 6.04
CA VAL A 61 -3.89 3.92 6.69
C VAL A 61 -4.51 2.58 6.35
N GLU A 62 -5.83 2.44 6.49
CA GLU A 62 -6.53 1.20 6.18
C GLU A 62 -6.32 0.77 4.73
N ARG A 63 -6.56 1.69 3.78
CA ARG A 63 -6.49 1.40 2.35
C ARG A 63 -5.06 1.10 1.89
N MET A 64 -4.08 1.91 2.29
CA MET A 64 -2.68 1.69 1.90
C MET A 64 -2.13 0.40 2.51
N THR A 65 -2.52 0.03 3.74
CA THR A 65 -2.15 -1.26 4.33
C THR A 65 -2.68 -2.43 3.50
N ARG A 66 -3.91 -2.38 2.98
CA ARG A 66 -4.46 -3.42 2.10
C ARG A 66 -3.70 -3.49 0.76
N VAL A 67 -3.35 -2.33 0.19
CA VAL A 67 -2.53 -2.26 -1.03
C VAL A 67 -1.18 -2.93 -0.80
N ILE A 68 -0.50 -2.60 0.30
CA ILE A 68 0.81 -3.15 0.65
C ILE A 68 0.73 -4.65 0.92
N ALA A 69 -0.33 -5.14 1.57
CA ALA A 69 -0.53 -6.57 1.79
C ALA A 69 -0.64 -7.35 0.47
N ALA A 70 -1.26 -6.76 -0.56
CA ALA A 70 -1.38 -7.36 -1.88
C ALA A 70 -0.15 -7.11 -2.76
N ARG A 71 0.53 -5.98 -2.58
CA ARG A 71 1.68 -5.51 -3.37
C ARG A 71 2.75 -4.89 -2.46
N PRO A 72 3.58 -5.69 -1.81
CA PRO A 72 4.58 -5.21 -0.84
C PRO A 72 5.65 -4.26 -1.44
N TRP A 73 5.76 -4.22 -2.77
CA TRP A 73 6.71 -3.38 -3.52
C TRP A 73 6.11 -2.08 -4.07
N HIS A 74 4.93 -1.67 -3.59
CA HIS A 74 4.27 -0.45 -4.06
C HIS A 74 4.79 0.75 -3.25
N ASP A 75 5.85 1.38 -3.75
CA ASP A 75 6.56 2.51 -3.12
C ASP A 75 5.63 3.69 -2.77
N ASP A 76 4.76 4.09 -3.69
CA ASP A 76 3.77 5.14 -3.48
C ASP A 76 2.78 4.83 -2.33
N ALA A 77 2.40 3.55 -2.16
CA ALA A 77 1.52 3.16 -1.05
C ALA A 77 2.24 3.27 0.29
N HIS A 78 3.51 2.89 0.35
CA HIS A 78 4.35 3.10 1.53
C HIS A 78 4.53 4.59 1.85
N ASN A 79 4.80 5.43 0.83
CA ASN A 79 4.91 6.87 1.00
C ASN A 79 3.62 7.49 1.58
N ARG A 80 2.45 7.16 1.01
CA ARG A 80 1.15 7.66 1.51
C ARG A 80 0.81 7.14 2.90
N LEU A 81 1.18 5.91 3.22
CA LEU A 81 1.04 5.35 4.56
C LEU A 81 1.89 6.12 5.56
N GLY A 82 3.15 6.42 5.23
CA GLY A 82 4.04 7.25 6.04
C GLY A 82 3.46 8.64 6.30
N PHE A 83 2.95 9.29 5.25
CA PHE A 83 2.31 10.59 5.39
C PHE A 83 1.09 10.56 6.34
N ALA A 84 0.23 9.55 6.19
CA ALA A 84 -0.93 9.42 7.07
C ALA A 84 -0.53 9.18 8.53
N TYR A 85 0.47 8.34 8.79
CA TYR A 85 0.99 8.14 10.15
C TYR A 85 1.59 9.42 10.72
N ARG A 86 2.36 10.19 9.94
CA ARG A 86 2.89 11.49 10.36
C ARG A 86 1.75 12.45 10.76
N LYS A 87 0.69 12.55 9.95
CA LYS A 87 -0.48 13.40 10.25
C LYS A 87 -1.27 12.92 11.47
N LEU A 88 -1.18 11.66 11.82
CA LEU A 88 -1.73 11.09 13.05
C LEU A 88 -0.78 11.21 14.25
N GLY A 89 0.43 11.75 14.07
CA GLY A 89 1.44 11.91 15.12
C GLY A 89 2.22 10.63 15.43
N ASP A 90 2.06 9.57 14.63
CA ASP A 90 2.77 8.31 14.79
C ASP A 90 4.06 8.33 13.95
N TYR A 91 5.06 9.06 14.45
CA TYR A 91 6.30 9.27 13.73
C TYR A 91 7.12 7.99 13.55
N ASP A 92 7.09 7.06 14.49
CA ASP A 92 7.86 5.82 14.38
C ASP A 92 7.39 5.03 13.16
N ARG A 93 6.07 4.82 13.02
CA ARG A 93 5.53 4.13 11.83
C ARG A 93 5.64 4.97 10.56
N ALA A 94 5.62 6.29 10.66
CA ALA A 94 5.82 7.16 9.51
C ALA A 94 7.23 7.01 8.94
N LEU A 95 8.27 7.07 9.77
CA LEU A 95 9.66 6.91 9.35
C LEU A 95 9.89 5.52 8.71
N GLU A 96 9.39 4.45 9.34
CA GLU A 96 9.48 3.09 8.79
C GLU A 96 8.85 2.99 7.39
N ALA A 97 7.69 3.61 7.20
CA ALA A 97 6.98 3.57 5.92
C ALA A 97 7.71 4.38 4.83
N TYR A 98 8.27 5.55 5.16
CA TYR A 98 9.08 6.33 4.22
C TYR A 98 10.40 5.63 3.88
N ASP A 99 11.07 5.05 4.86
CA ASP A 99 12.29 4.27 4.62
C ASP A 99 11.99 3.12 3.66
N ARG A 100 10.87 2.44 3.86
CA ARG A 100 10.46 1.36 2.96
C ARG A 100 10.14 1.87 1.55
N ALA A 101 9.51 3.02 1.40
CA ALA A 101 9.30 3.65 0.10
C ALA A 101 10.62 3.94 -0.62
N LEU A 102 11.62 4.45 0.11
CA LEU A 102 12.95 4.78 -0.42
C LEU A 102 13.84 3.55 -0.66
N GLU A 103 13.66 2.46 0.07
CA GLU A 103 14.28 1.17 -0.25
C GLU A 103 13.78 0.61 -1.59
N LEU A 104 12.48 0.74 -1.85
CA LEU A 104 11.85 0.29 -3.09
C LEU A 104 12.17 1.22 -4.26
N ASN A 105 12.17 2.51 -4.02
CA ASN A 105 12.45 3.54 -5.01
C ASN A 105 13.33 4.65 -4.39
N PRO A 106 14.65 4.55 -4.48
CA PRO A 106 15.57 5.55 -3.92
C PRO A 106 15.40 6.96 -4.50
N HIS A 107 14.72 7.09 -5.64
CA HIS A 107 14.44 8.33 -6.37
C HIS A 107 13.02 8.87 -6.13
N HIS A 108 12.31 8.34 -5.15
CA HIS A 108 10.93 8.74 -4.85
C HIS A 108 10.90 10.13 -4.20
N ARG A 109 10.70 11.19 -5.02
CA ARG A 109 10.79 12.59 -4.56
C ARG A 109 9.83 12.90 -3.41
N GLY A 110 8.55 12.50 -3.50
CA GLY A 110 7.62 12.72 -2.40
C GLY A 110 7.98 12.00 -1.09
N ALA A 111 8.69 10.86 -1.15
CA ALA A 111 9.17 10.21 0.07
C ALA A 111 10.38 10.95 0.67
N LEU A 112 11.27 11.50 -0.18
CA LEU A 112 12.38 12.34 0.29
C LEU A 112 11.87 13.63 0.94
N GLU A 113 10.88 14.28 0.33
CA GLU A 113 10.23 15.48 0.85
C GLU A 113 9.60 15.21 2.22
N TYR A 114 8.66 14.26 2.28
CA TYR A 114 7.88 14.00 3.50
C TYR A 114 8.72 13.42 4.65
N LEU A 115 9.75 12.65 4.34
CA LEU A 115 10.72 12.19 5.34
C LEU A 115 11.55 13.37 5.87
N GLY A 116 11.94 14.30 4.99
CA GLY A 116 12.64 15.53 5.39
C GLY A 116 11.79 16.40 6.32
N GLU A 117 10.52 16.60 5.99
CA GLU A 117 9.57 17.32 6.86
C GLU A 117 9.37 16.60 8.20
N ALA A 118 9.23 15.27 8.19
CA ALA A 118 9.11 14.49 9.42
C ALA A 118 10.33 14.66 10.33
N TYR A 119 11.54 14.74 9.77
CA TYR A 119 12.74 15.02 10.53
C TYR A 119 12.76 16.42 11.14
N LEU A 120 12.24 17.46 10.45
CA LEU A 120 12.11 18.80 11.04
C LEU A 120 11.12 18.81 12.19
N GLU A 121 9.96 18.13 12.04
CA GLU A 121 8.97 17.99 13.11
C GLU A 121 9.49 17.23 14.34
N LEU A 122 10.52 16.40 14.16
CA LEU A 122 11.23 15.65 15.21
C LEU A 122 12.48 16.34 15.75
N ASP A 123 12.72 17.61 15.37
CA ASP A 123 13.90 18.38 15.78
C ASP A 123 15.23 17.72 15.34
N ARG A 124 15.25 17.20 14.09
CA ARG A 124 16.42 16.52 13.49
C ARG A 124 16.84 17.19 12.17
N PRO A 125 17.25 18.47 12.19
CA PRO A 125 17.50 19.26 10.98
C PRO A 125 18.64 18.70 10.10
N GLU A 126 19.63 18.02 10.68
CA GLU A 126 20.72 17.42 9.91
C GLU A 126 20.23 16.29 9.00
N LEU A 127 19.25 15.49 9.46
CA LEU A 127 18.64 14.45 8.66
C LEU A 127 17.73 15.04 7.59
N ALA A 128 16.97 16.08 7.93
CA ALA A 128 16.17 16.83 6.95
C ALA A 128 17.05 17.43 5.85
N LYS A 129 18.21 18.00 6.21
CA LYS A 129 19.19 18.52 5.24
C LYS A 129 19.70 17.45 4.29
N GLN A 130 19.94 16.23 4.76
CA GLN A 130 20.33 15.12 3.90
C GLN A 130 19.25 14.77 2.88
N MET A 131 17.97 14.79 3.28
CA MET A 131 16.85 14.56 2.36
C MET A 131 16.73 15.68 1.32
N LEU A 132 16.91 16.93 1.75
CA LEU A 132 16.92 18.10 0.87
C LEU A 132 18.06 18.01 -0.17
N ASP A 133 19.25 17.59 0.22
CA ASP A 133 20.40 17.45 -0.69
C ASP A 133 20.20 16.31 -1.69
N ARG A 134 19.63 15.17 -1.24
CA ARG A 134 19.25 14.07 -2.13
C ARG A 134 18.20 14.54 -3.15
N LEU A 135 17.17 15.23 -2.69
CA LEU A 135 16.10 15.73 -3.52
C LEU A 135 16.60 16.75 -4.55
N ALA A 136 17.54 17.63 -4.16
CA ALA A 136 18.20 18.55 -5.09
C ALA A 136 18.95 17.81 -6.21
N ALA A 137 19.63 16.72 -5.89
CA ALA A 137 20.33 15.90 -6.89
C ALA A 137 19.34 15.22 -7.87
N GLU A 138 18.21 14.72 -7.37
CA GLU A 138 17.15 14.14 -8.23
C GLU A 138 16.57 15.20 -9.18
N CYS A 139 16.31 16.41 -8.69
CA CYS A 139 15.80 17.52 -9.48
C CYS A 139 16.77 17.92 -10.60
N GLN A 140 18.07 17.99 -10.31
CA GLN A 140 19.08 18.27 -11.33
C GLN A 140 19.14 17.20 -12.42
N GLN A 141 19.01 15.92 -12.06
CA GLN A 141 18.99 14.84 -13.05
C GLN A 141 17.77 14.90 -13.96
N VAL A 142 16.60 15.27 -13.42
CA VAL A 142 15.38 15.46 -14.20
C VAL A 142 15.54 16.66 -15.15
N ALA A 143 16.07 17.78 -14.67
CA ALA A 143 16.34 18.97 -15.50
C ALA A 143 17.31 18.66 -16.65
N ILE A 144 18.40 17.92 -16.41
CA ILE A 144 19.37 17.51 -17.45
C ILE A 144 18.68 16.64 -18.50
N ARG A 145 17.81 15.71 -18.11
CA ARG A 145 17.05 14.87 -19.03
C ARG A 145 16.01 15.65 -19.81
N ALA A 146 15.35 16.64 -19.17
CA ALA A 146 14.35 17.48 -19.79
C ALA A 146 14.94 18.45 -20.82
N THR A 147 16.12 19.05 -20.56
CA THR A 147 16.81 19.92 -21.54
C THR A 147 17.26 19.16 -22.78
N ALA A 148 17.52 17.85 -22.68
CA ALA A 148 17.77 17.00 -23.83
C ALA A 148 16.51 16.73 -24.68
N ALA A 149 15.31 16.95 -24.14
CA ALA A 149 14.02 16.66 -24.77
C ALA A 149 13.19 17.92 -25.13
N ALA A 150 13.80 19.12 -25.17
CA ALA A 150 13.20 20.44 -25.39
C ALA A 150 12.27 20.98 -24.26
N GLY A 151 12.85 21.77 -23.35
CA GLY A 151 12.24 22.99 -22.85
C GLY A 151 11.07 22.86 -21.87
N SER A 152 11.25 22.19 -20.74
CA SER A 152 10.51 22.57 -19.54
C SER A 152 11.48 22.68 -18.37
N GLU A 153 11.52 23.85 -17.75
CA GLU A 153 11.96 23.97 -16.36
C GLU A 153 11.16 22.94 -15.59
N SER A 154 11.80 21.88 -15.13
CA SER A 154 11.15 20.96 -14.21
C SER A 154 11.04 21.71 -12.88
N ASP A 155 9.91 22.35 -12.63
CA ASP A 155 9.55 22.84 -11.31
C ASP A 155 9.59 21.65 -10.37
N CYS A 156 10.66 21.57 -9.58
CA CYS A 156 10.82 20.53 -8.56
C CYS A 156 10.11 21.02 -7.31
N GLU A 157 8.79 20.89 -7.33
CA GLU A 157 7.90 21.37 -6.28
C GLU A 157 8.30 20.76 -4.93
N GLU A 158 8.56 19.47 -4.89
CA GLU A 158 8.94 18.76 -3.67
C GLU A 158 10.25 19.31 -3.03
N TRP A 159 11.19 19.73 -3.86
CA TRP A 159 12.42 20.38 -3.36
C TRP A 159 12.14 21.78 -2.82
N GLN A 160 11.29 22.56 -3.48
CA GLN A 160 10.93 23.90 -3.03
C GLN A 160 10.19 23.86 -1.70
N GLU A 161 9.23 22.93 -1.56
CA GLU A 161 8.45 22.74 -0.34
C GLU A 161 9.33 22.34 0.84
N LEU A 162 10.18 21.32 0.68
CA LEU A 162 11.11 20.92 1.74
C LEU A 162 12.13 22.01 2.06
N LYS A 163 12.64 22.73 1.04
CA LYS A 163 13.58 23.84 1.26
C LYS A 163 12.95 24.95 2.06
N GLN A 164 11.71 25.34 1.73
CA GLN A 164 10.98 26.36 2.48
C GLN A 164 10.76 25.95 3.93
N ALA A 165 10.37 24.70 4.17
CA ALA A 165 10.20 24.16 5.51
C ALA A 165 11.51 24.20 6.31
N TYR A 166 12.63 23.79 5.69
CA TYR A 166 13.96 23.80 6.29
C TYR A 166 14.42 25.22 6.64
N ASP A 167 14.33 26.17 5.69
CA ASP A 167 14.74 27.56 5.90
C ASP A 167 13.91 28.21 7.02
N SER A 168 12.62 27.91 7.08
CA SER A 168 11.71 28.40 8.14
C SER A 168 12.10 27.87 9.50
N TYR A 169 12.44 26.59 9.57
CA TYR A 169 12.91 25.92 10.80
C TYR A 169 14.24 26.55 11.30
N VAL A 170 15.24 26.72 10.43
CA VAL A 170 16.53 27.32 10.78
C VAL A 170 16.35 28.76 11.27
N THR A 171 15.52 29.55 10.56
CA THR A 171 15.26 30.94 10.95
C THR A 171 14.60 31.03 12.34
N ALA A 172 13.72 30.09 12.68
CA ALA A 172 13.08 30.06 13.99
C ALA A 172 14.07 29.78 15.12
N ILE A 173 15.03 28.86 14.90
CA ILE A 173 16.08 28.56 15.90
C ILE A 173 17.03 29.73 16.10
N ASP A 174 17.42 30.43 15.03
CA ASP A 174 18.36 31.56 15.13
C ASP A 174 17.74 32.78 15.81
N ALA A 175 16.43 32.81 16.01
CA ALA A 175 15.68 33.91 16.63
C ALA A 175 15.50 33.76 18.15
N ASP A 176 15.75 32.57 18.72
CA ASP A 176 15.65 32.26 20.17
C ASP A 176 17.04 32.34 20.86
#